data_a828e03351bc37677f77c8d6808c78b9
#
_entry.id   a828e03351bc37677f77c8d6808c78b9
#
_cell.length_a   1.000
_cell.length_b   1.000
_cell.length_c   1.000
_cell.angle_alpha   90.00
_cell.angle_beta   90.00
_cell.angle_gamma   90.00
#
_symmetry.space_group_name_H-M   'P 1'
#
loop_
_entity.id
_entity.type
_entity.pdbx_description
1 polymer ?
#
loop_
_entity_poly.entity_id
_entity_poly.type
_entity_poly.pdbx_seq_one_letter_code
_entity_poly.pdbx_strand_id
1 'polypeptide(L)'
;MRVLITGASGGIGAACVQRFLDEGHEVVGFDLLPTAVEHERYRHLIVDVREPNSFPGDLEPQVIVNVAGVQDSADDIAANLRGTINVTERYAFVGEGLATKPAPAIQSVVNVGSASGH
;
A
#
# COMPACT_ATOMS: atom_id res chain seq x y z
N MET A 1 -12.85 7.41 -4.86
CA MET A 1 -11.58 7.82 -4.23
C MET A 1 -10.40 7.08 -4.87
N ARG A 2 -9.24 7.60 -4.69
CA ARG A 2 -8.01 6.90 -5.09
C ARG A 2 -7.46 6.13 -3.91
N VAL A 3 -7.27 4.83 -4.11
CA VAL A 3 -6.82 3.91 -3.06
C VAL A 3 -5.51 3.26 -3.50
N LEU A 4 -4.53 3.30 -2.62
CA LEU A 4 -3.27 2.58 -2.82
C LEU A 4 -3.25 1.37 -1.90
N ILE A 5 -3.05 0.18 -2.45
CA ILE A 5 -3.00 -1.06 -1.70
C ILE A 5 -1.65 -1.70 -1.91
N THR A 6 -0.91 -1.94 -0.84
CA THR A 6 0.33 -2.71 -0.89
C THR A 6 0.03 -4.17 -0.60
N GLY A 7 0.86 -5.07 -1.10
CA GLY A 7 0.58 -6.50 -1.00
C GLY A 7 -0.64 -6.91 -1.81
N ALA A 8 -0.85 -6.23 -2.93
CA ALA A 8 -2.09 -6.31 -3.70
C ALA A 8 -2.34 -7.67 -4.36
N SER A 9 -1.30 -8.46 -4.59
CA SER A 9 -1.43 -9.78 -5.23
C SER A 9 -1.68 -10.91 -4.24
N GLY A 10 -1.52 -10.69 -2.94
CA GLY A 10 -1.78 -11.69 -1.92
C GLY A 10 -3.27 -11.89 -1.69
N GLY A 11 -3.65 -12.91 -0.93
CA GLY A 11 -5.06 -13.23 -0.70
C GLY A 11 -5.86 -12.07 -0.10
N ILE A 12 -5.35 -11.46 0.97
CA ILE A 12 -6.04 -10.34 1.61
C ILE A 12 -5.96 -9.10 0.73
N GLY A 13 -4.79 -8.81 0.15
CA GLY A 13 -4.61 -7.64 -0.70
C GLY A 13 -5.48 -7.69 -1.94
N ALA A 14 -5.55 -8.84 -2.62
CA ALA A 14 -6.38 -9.00 -3.80
C ALA A 14 -7.87 -8.85 -3.45
N ALA A 15 -8.30 -9.36 -2.31
CA ALA A 15 -9.68 -9.19 -1.85
C ALA A 15 -10.00 -7.71 -1.58
N CYS A 16 -9.05 -6.96 -0.98
CA CYS A 16 -9.20 -5.52 -0.80
C CYS A 16 -9.31 -4.78 -2.13
N VAL A 17 -8.45 -5.13 -3.09
CA VAL A 17 -8.51 -4.55 -4.43
C VAL A 17 -9.90 -4.72 -5.02
N GLN A 18 -10.41 -5.95 -5.00
CA GLN A 18 -11.71 -6.25 -5.59
C GLN A 18 -12.82 -5.48 -4.88
N ARG A 19 -12.79 -5.41 -3.58
CA ARG A 19 -13.80 -4.71 -2.80
C ARG A 19 -13.86 -3.22 -3.14
N PHE A 20 -12.71 -2.56 -3.20
CA PHE A 20 -12.68 -1.15 -3.55
C PHE A 20 -13.11 -0.90 -4.99
N LEU A 21 -12.74 -1.78 -5.91
CA LEU A 21 -13.20 -1.68 -7.31
C LEU A 21 -14.72 -1.85 -7.41
N ASP A 22 -15.28 -2.79 -6.67
CA ASP A 22 -16.74 -3.03 -6.65
C ASP A 22 -17.49 -1.82 -6.08
N GLU A 23 -16.86 -1.06 -5.22
CA GLU A 23 -17.44 0.17 -4.66
C GLU A 23 -17.19 1.42 -5.50
N GLY A 24 -16.59 1.26 -6.68
CA GLY A 24 -16.44 2.35 -7.63
C GLY A 24 -15.18 3.20 -7.48
N HIS A 25 -14.21 2.74 -6.70
CA HIS A 25 -12.97 3.49 -6.48
C HIS A 25 -11.91 3.18 -7.53
N GLU A 26 -10.96 4.10 -7.69
CA GLU A 26 -9.75 3.86 -8.45
C GLU A 26 -8.72 3.24 -7.51
N VAL A 27 -8.06 2.18 -7.96
CA VAL A 27 -7.12 1.43 -7.11
C VAL A 27 -5.77 1.30 -7.82
N VAL A 28 -4.71 1.59 -7.08
CA VAL A 28 -3.34 1.28 -7.49
C VAL A 28 -2.82 0.22 -6.53
N GLY A 29 -2.31 -0.87 -7.06
CA GLY A 29 -1.74 -1.95 -6.27
C GLY A 29 -0.23 -2.01 -6.41
N PHE A 30 0.48 -2.16 -5.30
CA PHE A 30 1.91 -2.44 -5.27
C PHE A 30 2.14 -3.88 -4.82
N ASP A 31 2.93 -4.60 -5.58
CA ASP A 31 3.37 -5.94 -5.20
C ASP A 31 4.59 -6.32 -6.04
N LEU A 32 5.40 -7.24 -5.56
CA LEU A 32 6.48 -7.82 -6.34
C LEU A 32 5.98 -8.86 -7.33
N LEU A 33 4.80 -9.40 -7.08
CA LEU A 33 4.19 -10.42 -7.92
C LEU A 33 3.16 -9.80 -8.88
N PRO A 34 2.94 -10.42 -10.04
CA PRO A 34 1.91 -9.95 -10.95
C PRO A 34 0.51 -10.17 -10.36
N THR A 35 -0.47 -9.55 -10.97
CA THR A 35 -1.86 -9.68 -10.59
C THR A 35 -2.66 -10.40 -11.65
N ALA A 36 -3.74 -11.06 -11.24
CA ALA A 36 -4.74 -11.57 -12.16
C ALA A 36 -5.90 -10.58 -12.38
N VAL A 37 -5.90 -9.46 -11.66
CA VAL A 37 -6.97 -8.48 -11.76
C VAL A 37 -6.80 -7.64 -13.01
N GLU A 38 -7.86 -7.62 -13.85
CA GLU A 38 -7.93 -6.74 -15.01
C GLU A 38 -9.18 -5.88 -14.87
N HIS A 39 -8.97 -4.57 -14.72
CA HIS A 39 -10.07 -3.64 -14.54
C HIS A 39 -9.62 -2.25 -14.97
N GLU A 40 -10.49 -1.49 -15.62
CA GLU A 40 -10.14 -0.16 -16.12
C GLU A 40 -9.76 0.82 -15.02
N ARG A 41 -10.23 0.62 -13.80
CA ARG A 41 -9.91 1.47 -12.66
C ARG A 41 -8.81 0.89 -11.77
N TYR A 42 -8.17 -0.20 -12.18
CA TYR A 42 -7.08 -0.81 -11.46
C TYR A 42 -5.76 -0.67 -12.22
N ARG A 43 -4.74 -0.22 -11.53
CA ARG A 43 -3.38 -0.14 -12.05
C ARG A 43 -2.46 -0.92 -11.12
N HIS A 44 -1.78 -1.91 -11.67
CA HIS A 44 -0.87 -2.74 -10.90
C HIS A 44 0.56 -2.35 -11.21
N LEU A 45 1.34 -2.07 -10.18
CA LEU A 45 2.75 -1.70 -10.32
C LEU A 45 3.61 -2.70 -9.57
N ILE A 46 4.66 -3.17 -10.23
CA ILE A 46 5.64 -4.05 -9.59
C ILE A 46 6.60 -3.15 -8.83
N VAL A 47 6.39 -3.06 -7.52
CA VAL A 47 7.12 -2.16 -6.64
C VAL A 47 7.53 -2.92 -5.39
N ASP A 48 8.80 -2.76 -5.02
CA ASP A 48 9.30 -3.27 -3.75
C ASP A 48 9.14 -2.16 -2.71
N VAL A 49 8.26 -2.37 -1.74
CA VAL A 49 7.99 -1.36 -0.72
C VAL A 49 9.18 -1.10 0.20
N ARG A 50 10.21 -1.97 0.17
CA ARG A 50 11.45 -1.74 0.89
C ARG A 50 12.38 -0.76 0.18
N GLU A 51 12.09 -0.43 -1.06
CA GLU A 51 12.92 0.42 -1.92
C GLU A 51 12.16 1.70 -2.26
N PRO A 52 12.16 2.71 -1.36
CA PRO A 52 11.36 3.93 -1.59
C PRO A 52 11.72 4.68 -2.87
N ASN A 53 12.95 4.54 -3.35
CA ASN A 53 13.38 5.20 -4.59
C ASN A 53 12.66 4.67 -5.82
N SER A 54 12.03 3.50 -5.74
CA SER A 54 11.27 2.93 -6.85
C SER A 54 9.81 3.42 -6.90
N PHE A 55 9.39 4.18 -5.90
CA PHE A 55 8.00 4.60 -5.80
C PHE A 55 7.67 5.67 -6.84
N PRO A 56 6.55 5.54 -7.57
CA PRO A 56 6.10 6.61 -8.46
C PRO A 56 5.74 7.86 -7.68
N GLY A 57 6.01 9.02 -8.27
CA GLY A 57 5.86 10.30 -7.58
C GLY A 57 4.50 10.97 -7.73
N ASP A 58 3.66 10.46 -8.60
CA ASP A 58 2.43 11.14 -9.02
C ASP A 58 1.14 10.48 -8.52
N LEU A 59 1.26 9.63 -7.50
CA LEU A 59 0.09 8.94 -6.97
C LEU A 59 -0.66 9.80 -6.02
N GLU A 60 -1.38 10.36 -5.70
CA GLU A 60 -2.05 11.15 -4.67
C GLU A 60 -3.17 10.34 -4.03
N PRO A 61 -2.84 9.25 -3.31
CA PRO A 61 -3.89 8.43 -2.74
C PRO A 61 -4.65 9.17 -1.65
N GLN A 62 -5.92 8.91 -1.58
CA GLN A 62 -6.77 9.40 -0.50
C GLN A 62 -6.85 8.38 0.62
N VAL A 63 -6.69 7.10 0.28
CA VAL A 63 -6.66 6.00 1.24
C VAL A 63 -5.47 5.11 0.91
N ILE A 64 -4.73 4.72 1.94
CA ILE A 64 -3.63 3.76 1.81
C ILE A 64 -3.99 2.55 2.65
N VAL A 65 -3.91 1.37 2.04
CA VAL A 65 -4.10 0.10 2.74
C VAL A 65 -2.80 -0.68 2.66
N ASN A 66 -2.10 -0.79 3.76
CA ASN A 66 -0.86 -1.56 3.85
C ASN A 66 -1.20 -2.98 4.30
N VAL A 67 -1.00 -3.95 3.42
CA VAL A 67 -1.28 -5.35 3.73
C VAL A 67 0.04 -6.06 3.97
N ALA A 68 0.23 -6.57 5.17
CA ALA A 68 1.42 -7.34 5.51
C ALA A 68 1.30 -8.75 4.92
N GLY A 69 2.40 -9.26 4.40
CA GLY A 69 2.46 -10.63 3.93
C GLY A 69 2.55 -11.64 5.06
N VAL A 70 2.76 -12.89 4.69
CA VAL A 70 3.02 -13.95 5.65
C VAL A 70 4.31 -13.66 6.40
N GLN A 71 4.30 -13.82 7.70
CA GLN A 71 5.42 -13.45 8.56
C GLN A 71 5.93 -14.69 9.30
N ASP A 72 6.90 -15.33 8.70
CA ASP A 72 7.48 -16.56 9.24
C ASP A 72 8.74 -16.30 10.05
N SER A 73 9.31 -15.12 9.96
CA SER A 73 10.57 -14.82 10.63
C SER A 73 10.61 -13.36 11.09
N ALA A 74 11.58 -13.06 11.95
CA ALA A 74 11.83 -11.70 12.39
C ALA A 74 12.22 -10.78 11.21
N ASP A 75 12.92 -11.34 10.22
CA ASP A 75 13.30 -10.57 9.03
C ASP A 75 12.09 -10.21 8.18
N ASP A 76 11.12 -11.12 8.06
CA ASP A 76 9.89 -10.84 7.34
C ASP A 76 9.07 -9.77 8.05
N ILE A 77 9.00 -9.83 9.36
CA ILE A 77 8.31 -8.82 10.16
C ILE A 77 8.97 -7.45 9.97
N ALA A 78 10.30 -7.40 10.06
CA ALA A 78 11.04 -6.16 9.89
C ALA A 78 10.86 -5.57 8.49
N ALA A 79 10.89 -6.42 7.45
CA ALA A 79 10.70 -5.98 6.07
C ALA A 79 9.29 -5.43 5.84
N ASN A 80 8.27 -6.08 6.38
CA ASN A 80 6.90 -5.62 6.25
C ASN A 80 6.67 -4.29 6.99
N LEU A 81 7.26 -4.16 8.18
CA LEU A 81 7.18 -2.91 8.95
C LEU A 81 7.87 -1.77 8.20
N ARG A 82 9.05 -2.01 7.67
CA ARG A 82 9.79 -1.02 6.91
C ARG A 82 9.00 -0.59 5.66
N GLY A 83 8.40 -1.55 4.96
CA GLY A 83 7.58 -1.26 3.79
C GLY A 83 6.38 -0.39 4.14
N THR A 84 5.70 -0.70 5.23
CA THR A 84 4.57 0.10 5.72
C THR A 84 5.00 1.53 6.04
N ILE A 85 6.14 1.69 6.73
CA ILE A 85 6.68 3.00 7.06
C ILE A 85 7.03 3.78 5.79
N ASN A 86 7.73 3.14 4.85
CA ASN A 86 8.15 3.78 3.61
C ASN A 86 6.97 4.29 2.80
N VAL A 87 5.94 3.48 2.63
CA VAL A 87 4.75 3.86 1.86
C VAL A 87 4.00 4.99 2.57
N THR A 88 3.83 4.87 3.87
CA THR A 88 3.11 5.87 4.66
C THR A 88 3.84 7.21 4.63
N GLU A 89 5.16 7.22 4.83
CA GLU A 89 5.94 8.45 4.77
C GLU A 89 5.87 9.10 3.40
N ARG A 90 5.91 8.29 2.34
CA ARG A 90 5.94 8.81 0.97
C ARG A 90 4.62 9.45 0.57
N TYR A 91 3.50 8.84 0.90
CA TYR A 91 2.21 9.23 0.35
C TYR A 91 1.26 9.88 1.35
N ALA A 92 1.45 9.66 2.64
CA ALA A 92 0.56 10.23 3.65
C ALA A 92 1.06 11.55 4.24
N PHE A 93 2.34 11.88 4.03
CA PHE A 93 2.94 13.06 4.62
C PHE A 93 3.75 13.86 3.60
N VAL A 94 3.86 15.15 3.84
CA VAL A 94 4.71 16.07 3.08
C VAL A 94 5.53 16.91 4.06
N GLY A 95 6.67 17.44 3.60
CA GLY A 95 7.55 18.26 4.42
C GLY A 95 8.66 17.43 5.08
N GLU A 96 9.48 18.10 5.85
CA GLU A 96 10.64 17.48 6.53
C GLU A 96 10.72 17.92 7.98
N GLY A 97 11.16 17.01 8.84
CA GLY A 97 11.39 17.30 10.25
C GLY A 97 10.15 17.88 10.92
N LEU A 98 10.31 19.02 11.57
CA LEU A 98 9.21 19.67 12.27
C LEU A 98 8.16 20.28 11.34
N ALA A 99 8.46 20.38 10.04
CA ALA A 99 7.50 20.88 9.04
C ALA A 99 6.68 19.75 8.42
N THR A 100 6.84 18.50 8.87
CA THR A 100 6.07 17.37 8.36
C THR A 100 4.59 17.54 8.71
N LYS A 101 3.75 17.36 7.72
CA LYS A 101 2.29 17.45 7.89
C LYS A 101 1.61 16.43 6.97
N PRO A 102 0.34 16.10 7.21
CA PRO A 102 -0.39 15.19 6.32
C PRO A 102 -0.43 15.71 4.89
N ALA A 103 -0.33 14.79 3.93
CA ALA A 103 -0.50 15.14 2.52
C ALA A 103 -1.92 15.66 2.30
N PRO A 104 -2.10 16.66 1.41
CA PRO A 104 -3.42 17.30 1.24
C PRO A 104 -4.54 16.33 0.85
N ALA A 105 -4.24 15.30 0.07
CA ALA A 105 -5.26 14.37 -0.41
C ALA A 105 -5.57 13.25 0.56
N ILE A 106 -4.69 12.98 1.54
CA ILE A 106 -4.82 11.80 2.39
C ILE A 106 -6.00 11.92 3.36
N GLN A 107 -6.81 10.88 3.44
CA GLN A 107 -7.93 10.81 4.35
C GLN A 107 -7.77 9.68 5.37
N SER A 108 -7.15 8.57 4.99
CA SER A 108 -7.05 7.42 5.86
C SER A 108 -5.86 6.54 5.49
N VAL A 109 -5.22 5.98 6.51
CA VAL A 109 -4.21 4.94 6.35
C VAL A 109 -4.64 3.76 7.20
N VAL A 110 -4.79 2.60 6.57
CA VAL A 110 -5.21 1.37 7.22
C VAL A 110 -4.07 0.37 7.13
N ASN A 111 -3.68 -0.20 8.24
CA ASN A 111 -2.67 -1.24 8.28
C ASN A 111 -3.33 -2.57 8.62
N VAL A 112 -3.22 -3.52 7.70
CA VAL A 112 -3.75 -4.86 7.89
C VAL A 112 -2.57 -5.77 8.21
N GLY A 113 -2.46 -6.11 9.47
CA GLY A 113 -1.39 -6.98 9.92
C GLY A 113 -1.75 -8.44 9.74
N SER A 114 -0.72 -9.28 9.67
CA SER A 114 -0.91 -10.72 9.75
C SER A 114 -1.40 -11.06 11.15
N ALA A 115 -2.38 -11.91 11.22
CA ALA A 115 -2.88 -12.40 12.50
C ALA A 115 -1.94 -13.39 13.16
N SER A 116 -0.93 -13.83 12.44
CA SER A 116 0.01 -14.78 13.00
C SER A 116 0.79 -14.10 14.12
N GLY A 117 0.89 -14.70 15.15
CA GLY A 117 1.74 -14.19 16.16
C GLY A 117 1.13 -13.24 17.08
N HIS A 118 0.04 -13.28 16.93
CA HIS A 118 -0.30 -12.57 17.93
C HIS A 118 -0.94 -13.19 18.72
#